data_61f65f101d478d1ed9fdce5d7d856010
#
_entry.id   61f65f101d478d1ed9fdce5d7d856010
#
_cell.length_a   1.000
_cell.length_b   1.000
_cell.length_c   1.000
_cell.angle_alpha   90.00
_cell.angle_beta   90.00
_cell.angle_gamma   90.00
#
_symmetry.space_group_name_H-M   'P 1'
#
loop_
_entity.id
_entity.type
_entity.pdbx_description
1 polymer ?
#
loop_
_entity_poly.entity_id
_entity_poly.type
_entity_poly.pdbx_seq_one_letter_code
_entity_poly.pdbx_strand_id
1 'polypeptide(L)'
;MPRIICHRLLFISFLFAFPAIIVAQTTYTQIWSEIDLVRIINDKWSGELDLAATYSNTPSENSILKTNIQRNVMAWAHYQFSPRWKFSSFLAYYRNKDVPDIGQYEAPEWRWALQGRYYFHKTGYILNTDMRFELRFIADENGIFNDIYRYRQKFKYLQPLNSKILRKGVVFVYASEEIILRSIIKETGIPFFDCNLFTAGVGYLFTDDLQLELAYVNAYIPRDDADEIDNAISLTLTINNLLQKVGSLFGGEPEVVEPE
;
A
#
# COMPACT_ATOMS: atom_id res chain seq x y z
N MET A 1 -0.03 0.59 39.42
CA MET A 1 0.57 0.82 38.09
C MET A 1 1.05 -0.42 37.31
N PRO A 2 1.06 -1.69 37.79
CA PRO A 2 1.52 -2.83 36.99
C PRO A 2 0.46 -3.47 36.07
N ARG A 3 -0.83 -3.19 36.23
CA ARG A 3 -1.90 -3.84 35.43
C ARG A 3 -1.99 -3.38 33.95
N ILE A 4 -1.54 -2.18 33.63
CA ILE A 4 -1.63 -1.62 32.26
C ILE A 4 -0.56 -2.20 31.32
N ILE A 5 0.58 -2.64 31.86
CA ILE A 5 1.68 -3.22 31.08
C ILE A 5 1.32 -4.63 30.62
N CYS A 6 0.60 -5.40 31.42
CA CYS A 6 0.23 -6.78 31.12
C CYS A 6 -0.74 -6.90 29.93
N HIS A 7 -1.67 -5.95 29.77
CA HIS A 7 -2.64 -5.95 28.64
C HIS A 7 -1.97 -5.52 27.32
N ARG A 8 -0.95 -4.68 27.37
CA ARG A 8 -0.20 -4.27 26.16
C ARG A 8 0.71 -5.39 25.64
N LEU A 9 1.28 -6.18 26.52
CA LEU A 9 2.10 -7.35 26.15
C LEU A 9 1.25 -8.51 25.61
N LEU A 10 0.03 -8.71 26.09
CA LEU A 10 -0.90 -9.74 25.60
C LEU A 10 -1.41 -9.45 24.18
N PHE A 11 -1.59 -8.17 23.83
CA PHE A 11 -2.01 -7.77 22.48
C PHE A 11 -0.89 -7.95 21.45
N ILE A 12 0.38 -7.76 21.86
CA ILE A 12 1.55 -7.96 21.00
C ILE A 12 1.79 -9.46 20.78
N SER A 13 1.57 -10.32 21.75
CA SER A 13 1.78 -11.77 21.60
C SER A 13 0.73 -12.45 20.71
N PHE A 14 -0.46 -11.89 20.55
CA PHE A 14 -1.48 -12.42 19.65
C PHE A 14 -1.15 -12.19 18.17
N LEU A 15 -0.33 -11.18 17.85
CA LEU A 15 0.13 -10.85 16.49
C LEU A 15 1.21 -11.83 15.98
N PHE A 16 1.86 -12.61 16.87
CA PHE A 16 2.97 -13.49 16.50
C PHE A 16 2.63 -14.98 16.53
N ALA A 17 1.39 -15.37 16.79
CA ALA A 17 0.98 -16.78 16.89
C ALA A 17 0.45 -17.34 15.56
N PHE A 18 1.16 -17.12 14.43
CA PHE A 18 0.91 -17.92 13.23
C PHE A 18 1.76 -19.20 13.30
N PRO A 19 1.16 -20.39 13.23
CA PRO A 19 1.90 -21.62 13.08
C PRO A 19 2.68 -21.59 11.77
N ALA A 20 4.01 -21.70 11.85
CA ALA A 20 4.85 -21.95 10.69
C ALA A 20 4.51 -23.37 10.18
N ILE A 21 3.57 -23.46 9.25
CA ILE A 21 3.36 -24.68 8.49
C ILE A 21 4.54 -24.76 7.51
N ILE A 22 5.42 -25.74 7.71
CA ILE A 22 6.52 -26.02 6.78
C ILE A 22 5.91 -26.74 5.57
N VAL A 23 5.46 -25.95 4.59
CA VAL A 23 5.14 -26.40 3.24
C VAL A 23 6.36 -26.06 2.37
N ALA A 24 6.54 -26.75 1.25
CA ALA A 24 7.53 -26.32 0.25
C ALA A 24 7.25 -24.85 -0.10
N GLN A 25 8.25 -23.98 0.05
CA GLN A 25 8.10 -22.54 -0.11
C GLN A 25 9.07 -22.04 -1.17
N THR A 26 8.57 -21.21 -2.08
CA THR A 26 9.40 -20.43 -2.98
C THR A 26 9.56 -19.03 -2.41
N THR A 27 10.80 -18.60 -2.19
CA THR A 27 11.09 -17.30 -1.58
C THR A 27 11.67 -16.35 -2.62
N TYR A 28 11.09 -15.18 -2.75
CA TYR A 28 11.60 -14.08 -3.57
C TYR A 28 12.08 -12.93 -2.70
N THR A 29 13.09 -12.22 -3.21
CA THR A 29 13.56 -10.96 -2.62
C THR A 29 13.25 -9.83 -3.58
N GLN A 30 12.59 -8.78 -3.07
CA GLN A 30 12.05 -7.72 -3.90
C GLN A 30 12.49 -6.34 -3.42
N ILE A 31 12.43 -5.36 -4.33
CA ILE A 31 12.48 -3.93 -4.03
C ILE A 31 11.21 -3.30 -4.58
N TRP A 32 10.47 -2.64 -3.70
CA TRP A 32 9.29 -1.85 -4.04
C TRP A 32 9.64 -0.38 -3.95
N SER A 33 9.38 0.37 -5.00
CA SER A 33 9.61 1.80 -5.04
C SER A 33 8.32 2.52 -5.44
N GLU A 34 7.98 3.61 -4.72
CA GLU A 34 6.76 4.36 -4.94
C GLU A 34 7.01 5.85 -4.75
N ILE A 35 6.38 6.66 -5.60
CA ILE A 35 6.33 8.11 -5.49
C ILE A 35 4.87 8.52 -5.49
N ASP A 36 4.43 9.16 -4.38
CA ASP A 36 3.08 9.65 -4.18
C ASP A 36 3.05 11.16 -4.34
N LEU A 37 2.32 11.64 -5.30
CA LEU A 37 2.11 13.07 -5.57
C LEU A 37 0.71 13.48 -5.08
N VAL A 38 0.66 14.05 -3.88
CA VAL A 38 -0.61 14.42 -3.23
C VAL A 38 -0.92 15.89 -3.47
N ARG A 39 -2.17 16.19 -3.81
CA ARG A 39 -2.71 17.54 -3.88
C ARG A 39 -3.90 17.70 -2.94
N ILE A 40 -3.80 18.58 -1.98
CA ILE A 40 -4.92 19.02 -1.15
C ILE A 40 -5.73 20.04 -1.97
N ILE A 41 -7.00 19.75 -2.21
CA ILE A 41 -7.91 20.61 -3.00
C ILE A 41 -8.65 21.54 -2.03
N ASN A 42 -9.16 21.00 -0.93
CA ASN A 42 -9.79 21.74 0.17
C ASN A 42 -9.80 20.86 1.44
N ASP A 43 -10.48 21.30 2.51
CA ASP A 43 -10.52 20.61 3.81
C ASP A 43 -11.10 19.18 3.73
N LYS A 44 -11.85 18.86 2.69
CA LYS A 44 -12.51 17.56 2.52
C LYS A 44 -11.95 16.73 1.37
N TRP A 45 -11.44 17.35 0.33
CA TRP A 45 -11.02 16.68 -0.88
C TRP A 45 -9.51 16.76 -1.10
N SER A 46 -8.90 15.63 -1.43
CA SER A 46 -7.55 15.58 -1.98
C SER A 46 -7.48 14.56 -3.12
N GLY A 47 -6.55 14.78 -4.03
CA GLY A 47 -6.17 13.85 -5.09
C GLY A 47 -4.75 13.34 -4.84
N GLU A 48 -4.43 12.16 -5.39
CA GLU A 48 -3.10 11.56 -5.29
C GLU A 48 -2.79 10.83 -6.59
N LEU A 49 -1.56 10.93 -7.05
CA LEU A 49 -1.05 10.19 -8.19
C LEU A 49 0.18 9.40 -7.72
N ASP A 50 0.09 8.08 -7.78
CA ASP A 50 1.16 7.18 -7.37
C ASP A 50 1.81 6.58 -8.61
N LEU A 51 3.13 6.53 -8.58
CA LEU A 51 3.99 5.90 -9.58
C LEU A 51 4.82 4.85 -8.86
N ALA A 52 4.63 3.58 -9.19
CA ALA A 52 5.35 2.52 -8.51
C ALA A 52 6.01 1.51 -9.45
N ALA A 53 7.07 0.90 -8.96
CA ALA A 53 7.78 -0.17 -9.64
C ALA A 53 8.25 -1.22 -8.63
N THR A 54 8.10 -2.50 -9.00
CA THR A 54 8.57 -3.65 -8.24
C THR A 54 9.63 -4.38 -9.03
N TYR A 55 10.76 -4.66 -8.37
CA TYR A 55 11.84 -5.47 -8.87
C TYR A 55 11.98 -6.72 -8.02
N SER A 56 12.28 -7.85 -8.63
CA SER A 56 12.42 -9.14 -7.96
C SER A 56 13.60 -9.94 -8.50
N ASN A 57 14.22 -10.75 -7.65
CA ASN A 57 15.02 -11.86 -8.15
C ASN A 57 14.07 -12.91 -8.77
N THR A 58 14.62 -13.78 -9.59
CA THR A 58 13.92 -14.93 -10.16
C THR A 58 14.75 -16.19 -9.94
N PRO A 59 14.19 -17.40 -10.11
CA PRO A 59 14.97 -18.64 -9.98
C PRO A 59 16.19 -18.72 -10.91
N SER A 60 16.17 -18.01 -12.03
CA SER A 60 17.26 -17.95 -13.00
C SER A 60 18.23 -16.77 -12.84
N GLU A 61 17.86 -15.77 -12.03
CA GLU A 61 18.62 -14.53 -11.87
C GLU A 61 18.56 -14.05 -10.39
N ASN A 62 19.68 -14.15 -9.69
CA ASN A 62 19.78 -13.75 -8.29
C ASN A 62 19.83 -12.22 -8.09
N SER A 63 20.01 -11.43 -9.14
CA SER A 63 20.08 -9.99 -9.01
C SER A 63 18.69 -9.35 -8.93
N ILE A 64 18.38 -8.74 -7.79
CA ILE A 64 17.10 -8.11 -7.51
C ILE A 64 16.78 -6.94 -8.46
N LEU A 65 17.80 -6.21 -8.93
CA LEU A 65 17.59 -4.99 -9.74
C LEU A 65 17.43 -5.25 -11.24
N LYS A 66 17.67 -6.46 -11.71
CA LYS A 66 17.61 -6.76 -13.16
C LYS A 66 16.21 -7.01 -13.67
N THR A 67 15.33 -7.59 -12.85
CA THR A 67 14.00 -7.99 -13.29
C THR A 67 12.94 -7.08 -12.69
N ASN A 68 12.42 -6.17 -13.51
CA ASN A 68 11.23 -5.42 -13.14
C ASN A 68 10.01 -6.28 -13.41
N ILE A 69 9.28 -6.66 -12.36
CA ILE A 69 8.10 -7.55 -12.43
C ILE A 69 6.78 -6.78 -12.48
N GLN A 70 6.75 -5.53 -12.00
CA GLN A 70 5.53 -4.73 -12.03
C GLN A 70 5.87 -3.24 -12.15
N ARG A 71 5.05 -2.52 -12.92
CA ARG A 71 4.97 -1.05 -12.91
C ARG A 71 3.51 -0.65 -12.87
N ASN A 72 3.23 0.42 -12.15
CA ASN A 72 1.88 0.94 -12.14
C ASN A 72 1.83 2.46 -12.02
N VAL A 73 0.70 2.99 -12.47
CA VAL A 73 0.27 4.37 -12.26
C VAL A 73 -1.12 4.30 -11.66
N MET A 74 -1.36 5.01 -10.55
CA MET A 74 -2.60 4.95 -9.81
C MET A 74 -3.06 6.37 -9.46
N ALA A 75 -4.28 6.71 -9.81
CA ALA A 75 -4.90 8.00 -9.51
C ALA A 75 -6.00 7.84 -8.49
N TRP A 76 -5.86 8.52 -7.35
CA TRP A 76 -6.81 8.50 -6.25
C TRP A 76 -7.61 9.78 -6.13
N ALA A 77 -8.83 9.64 -5.69
CA ALA A 77 -9.66 10.71 -5.13
C ALA A 77 -10.00 10.34 -3.67
N HIS A 78 -9.80 11.28 -2.76
CA HIS A 78 -10.05 11.11 -1.35
C HIS A 78 -11.08 12.11 -0.84
N TYR A 79 -11.98 11.65 0.02
CA TYR A 79 -12.99 12.46 0.68
C TYR A 79 -12.96 12.26 2.19
N GLN A 80 -12.65 13.30 2.95
CA GLN A 80 -12.71 13.30 4.42
C GLN A 80 -14.15 13.56 4.87
N PHE A 81 -14.90 12.47 5.09
CA PHE A 81 -16.30 12.55 5.50
C PHE A 81 -16.46 13.10 6.92
N SER A 82 -15.60 12.66 7.84
CA SER A 82 -15.58 13.10 9.23
C SER A 82 -14.15 13.00 9.80
N PRO A 83 -13.84 13.50 10.99
CA PRO A 83 -12.52 13.34 11.60
C PRO A 83 -12.04 11.89 11.71
N ARG A 84 -12.97 10.92 11.73
CA ARG A 84 -12.67 9.48 11.82
C ARG A 84 -12.80 8.71 10.54
N TRP A 85 -13.58 9.18 9.54
CA TRP A 85 -13.83 8.47 8.30
C TRP A 85 -13.26 9.21 7.08
N LYS A 86 -12.45 8.51 6.31
CA LYS A 86 -11.97 8.92 4.99
C LYS A 86 -12.42 7.87 3.96
N PHE A 87 -13.10 8.29 2.92
CA PHE A 87 -13.44 7.46 1.76
C PHE A 87 -12.50 7.79 0.61
N SER A 88 -12.18 6.78 -0.18
CA SER A 88 -11.27 6.94 -1.31
C SER A 88 -11.70 6.04 -2.46
N SER A 89 -11.39 6.46 -3.68
CA SER A 89 -11.52 5.64 -4.86
C SER A 89 -10.26 5.82 -5.71
N PHE A 90 -9.83 4.77 -6.40
CA PHE A 90 -8.76 4.89 -7.38
C PHE A 90 -9.12 4.21 -8.70
N LEU A 91 -8.46 4.70 -9.75
CA LEU A 91 -8.29 4.00 -11.02
C LEU A 91 -6.80 3.82 -11.24
N ALA A 92 -6.36 2.61 -11.63
CA ALA A 92 -4.96 2.32 -11.83
C ALA A 92 -4.74 1.47 -13.07
N TYR A 93 -3.57 1.65 -13.68
CA TYR A 93 -3.04 0.81 -14.73
C TYR A 93 -1.77 0.12 -14.26
N TYR A 94 -1.74 -1.20 -14.40
CA TYR A 94 -0.61 -2.07 -14.05
C TYR A 94 -0.08 -2.75 -15.30
N ARG A 95 1.23 -2.87 -15.37
CA ARG A 95 1.90 -3.80 -16.26
C ARG A 95 2.62 -4.81 -15.40
N ASN A 96 2.09 -6.02 -15.36
CA ASN A 96 2.60 -7.13 -14.57
C ASN A 96 3.41 -8.06 -15.47
N LYS A 97 4.47 -8.64 -14.90
CA LYS A 97 5.15 -9.82 -15.43
C LYS A 97 4.89 -10.96 -14.48
N ASP A 98 4.80 -12.18 -15.04
CA ASP A 98 4.50 -13.38 -14.28
C ASP A 98 3.17 -13.23 -13.50
N VAL A 99 2.06 -13.47 -14.22
CA VAL A 99 0.70 -13.29 -13.68
C VAL A 99 0.05 -14.66 -13.50
N PRO A 100 0.22 -15.30 -12.33
CA PRO A 100 -0.32 -16.63 -12.05
C PRO A 100 -1.85 -16.68 -12.13
N ASP A 101 -2.52 -15.56 -11.82
CA ASP A 101 -3.98 -15.46 -11.86
C ASP A 101 -4.60 -15.92 -13.20
N ILE A 102 -3.88 -15.74 -14.28
CA ILE A 102 -4.31 -16.12 -15.64
C ILE A 102 -3.30 -17.00 -16.38
N GLY A 103 -2.26 -17.45 -15.68
CA GLY A 103 -1.22 -18.31 -16.25
C GLY A 103 -0.37 -17.65 -17.34
N GLN A 104 -0.24 -16.33 -17.33
CA GLN A 104 0.48 -15.55 -18.33
C GLN A 104 1.77 -14.93 -17.79
N TYR A 105 2.80 -14.81 -18.68
CA TYR A 105 4.06 -14.17 -18.34
C TYR A 105 3.97 -12.64 -18.26
N GLU A 106 3.16 -12.00 -19.09
CA GLU A 106 2.99 -10.55 -19.11
C GLU A 106 1.54 -10.18 -19.39
N ALA A 107 0.95 -9.33 -18.56
CA ALA A 107 -0.42 -8.86 -18.77
C ALA A 107 -0.60 -7.41 -18.35
N PRO A 108 -1.23 -6.59 -19.21
CA PRO A 108 -1.78 -5.32 -18.77
C PRO A 108 -3.01 -5.54 -17.89
N GLU A 109 -3.17 -4.69 -16.89
CA GLU A 109 -4.26 -4.78 -15.94
C GLU A 109 -4.79 -3.39 -15.60
N TRP A 110 -6.11 -3.24 -15.62
CA TRP A 110 -6.79 -2.10 -15.02
C TRP A 110 -7.34 -2.49 -13.65
N ARG A 111 -7.26 -1.57 -12.69
CA ARG A 111 -7.89 -1.75 -11.37
C ARG A 111 -8.73 -0.54 -11.04
N TRP A 112 -9.88 -0.83 -10.46
CA TRP A 112 -10.71 0.16 -9.80
C TRP A 112 -10.98 -0.28 -8.38
N ALA A 113 -11.01 0.66 -7.42
CA ALA A 113 -11.31 0.32 -6.04
C ALA A 113 -12.08 1.41 -5.31
N LEU A 114 -12.79 0.95 -4.28
CA LEU A 114 -13.39 1.78 -3.25
C LEU A 114 -12.79 1.41 -1.90
N GLN A 115 -12.39 2.41 -1.11
CA GLN A 115 -11.78 2.21 0.20
C GLN A 115 -12.46 3.09 1.25
N GLY A 116 -12.78 2.49 2.40
CA GLY A 116 -13.13 3.17 3.63
C GLY A 116 -11.99 3.05 4.64
N ARG A 117 -11.51 4.19 5.17
CA ARG A 117 -10.55 4.22 6.27
C ARG A 117 -11.22 4.73 7.52
N TYR A 118 -11.11 3.97 8.62
CA TYR A 118 -11.57 4.38 9.93
C TYR A 118 -10.41 4.57 10.89
N TYR A 119 -10.35 5.72 11.55
CA TYR A 119 -9.35 6.04 12.54
C TYR A 119 -9.88 5.77 13.94
N PHE A 120 -9.32 4.78 14.63
CA PHE A 120 -9.59 4.52 16.04
C PHE A 120 -8.94 5.58 16.93
N HIS A 121 -7.72 6.02 16.53
CA HIS A 121 -6.93 7.00 17.25
C HIS A 121 -6.05 7.85 16.33
N LYS A 122 -5.88 9.14 16.63
CA LYS A 122 -5.13 10.11 15.78
C LYS A 122 -4.17 11.04 16.55
N THR A 123 -4.09 10.97 17.88
CA THR A 123 -3.28 11.92 18.68
C THR A 123 -2.25 11.17 19.50
N GLY A 124 -0.97 11.49 19.31
CA GLY A 124 0.15 10.81 19.97
C GLY A 124 0.56 9.53 19.25
N TYR A 125 -0.39 8.75 18.74
CA TYR A 125 -0.20 7.66 17.80
C TYR A 125 -1.40 7.61 16.84
N ILE A 126 -1.24 6.95 15.72
CA ILE A 126 -2.32 6.71 14.75
C ILE A 126 -2.62 5.22 14.73
N LEU A 127 -3.88 4.87 14.96
CA LEU A 127 -4.40 3.51 14.77
C LEU A 127 -5.59 3.59 13.82
N ASN A 128 -5.51 2.92 12.70
CA ASN A 128 -6.59 2.90 11.71
C ASN A 128 -6.77 1.52 11.11
N THR A 129 -7.91 1.37 10.44
CA THR A 129 -8.21 0.22 9.59
C THR A 129 -8.70 0.68 8.24
N ASP A 130 -8.27 -0.01 7.18
CA ASP A 130 -8.73 0.19 5.81
C ASP A 130 -9.52 -1.04 5.36
N MET A 131 -10.70 -0.80 4.81
CA MET A 131 -11.52 -1.79 4.11
C MET A 131 -11.55 -1.40 2.65
N ARG A 132 -11.07 -2.26 1.74
CA ARG A 132 -10.98 -1.96 0.32
C ARG A 132 -11.62 -3.06 -0.51
N PHE A 133 -12.45 -2.66 -1.46
CA PHE A 133 -12.98 -3.53 -2.52
C PHE A 133 -12.30 -3.14 -3.82
N GLU A 134 -11.69 -4.10 -4.49
CA GLU A 134 -10.99 -3.92 -5.76
C GLU A 134 -11.65 -4.77 -6.84
N LEU A 135 -11.74 -4.20 -8.01
CA LEU A 135 -12.07 -4.88 -9.25
C LEU A 135 -10.85 -4.80 -10.17
N ARG A 136 -10.33 -5.95 -10.55
CA ARG A 136 -9.17 -6.11 -11.41
C ARG A 136 -9.64 -6.65 -12.77
N PHE A 137 -9.20 -6.00 -13.83
CA PHE A 137 -9.43 -6.39 -15.21
C PHE A 137 -8.08 -6.73 -15.82
N ILE A 138 -7.77 -8.03 -15.90
CA ILE A 138 -6.48 -8.54 -16.40
C ILE A 138 -6.67 -9.03 -17.82
N ALA A 139 -5.95 -8.46 -18.79
CA ALA A 139 -6.05 -8.89 -20.18
C ALA A 139 -5.27 -10.21 -20.42
N ASP A 140 -5.90 -11.17 -21.08
CA ASP A 140 -5.24 -12.35 -21.58
C ASP A 140 -4.47 -12.09 -22.90
N GLU A 141 -3.82 -13.10 -23.45
CA GLU A 141 -3.04 -13.01 -24.70
C GLU A 141 -3.89 -12.60 -25.92
N ASN A 142 -5.20 -12.81 -25.87
CA ASN A 142 -6.14 -12.41 -26.91
C ASN A 142 -6.71 -10.99 -26.67
N GLY A 143 -6.30 -10.33 -25.59
CA GLY A 143 -6.81 -9.03 -25.17
C GLY A 143 -8.19 -9.08 -24.50
N ILE A 144 -8.65 -10.27 -24.09
CA ILE A 144 -9.90 -10.45 -23.34
C ILE A 144 -9.60 -10.17 -21.86
N PHE A 145 -10.42 -9.31 -21.25
CA PHE A 145 -10.27 -8.99 -19.82
C PHE A 145 -10.98 -10.01 -18.94
N ASN A 146 -10.26 -10.52 -17.96
CA ASN A 146 -10.76 -11.39 -16.90
C ASN A 146 -10.99 -10.57 -15.64
N ASP A 147 -12.15 -10.70 -15.02
CA ASP A 147 -12.56 -9.95 -13.86
C ASP A 147 -12.22 -10.70 -12.57
N ILE A 148 -11.47 -10.05 -11.69
CA ILE A 148 -11.12 -10.59 -10.37
C ILE A 148 -11.55 -9.58 -9.31
N TYR A 149 -12.42 -10.03 -8.40
CA TYR A 149 -12.85 -9.24 -7.26
C TYR A 149 -11.95 -9.53 -6.07
N ARG A 150 -11.50 -8.48 -5.36
CA ARG A 150 -10.72 -8.57 -4.14
C ARG A 150 -11.36 -7.78 -3.01
N TYR A 151 -11.28 -8.32 -1.81
CA TYR A 151 -11.48 -7.60 -0.58
C TYR A 151 -10.17 -7.55 0.19
N ARG A 152 -9.82 -6.36 0.72
CA ARG A 152 -8.59 -6.15 1.48
C ARG A 152 -8.94 -5.50 2.81
N GLN A 153 -8.45 -6.10 3.89
CA GLN A 153 -8.59 -5.57 5.25
C GLN A 153 -7.21 -5.30 5.82
N LYS A 154 -6.91 -4.03 6.11
CA LYS A 154 -5.64 -3.60 6.67
C LYS A 154 -5.83 -2.96 8.03
N PHE A 155 -4.95 -3.29 8.97
CA PHE A 155 -4.77 -2.58 10.23
C PHE A 155 -3.39 -1.93 10.23
N LYS A 156 -3.29 -0.63 10.55
CA LYS A 156 -2.03 0.11 10.61
C LYS A 156 -1.92 0.83 11.95
N TYR A 157 -0.80 0.62 12.62
CA TYR A 157 -0.35 1.40 13.77
C TYR A 157 0.85 2.26 13.37
N LEU A 158 0.87 3.55 13.76
CA LEU A 158 1.95 4.46 13.50
C LEU A 158 2.23 5.28 14.76
N GLN A 159 3.51 5.35 15.16
CA GLN A 159 3.98 6.06 16.35
C GLN A 159 5.03 7.10 15.97
N PRO A 160 4.71 8.40 16.07
CA PRO A 160 5.75 9.44 16.06
C PRO A 160 6.68 9.27 17.26
N LEU A 161 7.99 9.40 17.05
CA LEU A 161 8.99 9.14 18.11
C LEU A 161 9.37 10.42 18.88
N ASN A 162 9.46 11.54 18.19
CA ASN A 162 9.95 12.81 18.73
C ASN A 162 8.90 13.93 18.74
N SER A 163 7.62 13.57 18.54
CA SER A 163 6.49 14.52 18.56
C SER A 163 5.18 13.79 18.90
N LYS A 164 4.11 14.52 19.19
CA LYS A 164 2.75 13.96 19.30
C LYS A 164 1.96 14.01 18.01
N ILE A 165 2.44 14.75 17.02
CA ILE A 165 1.82 14.93 15.71
C ILE A 165 2.87 14.79 14.61
N LEU A 166 2.46 14.37 13.42
CA LEU A 166 3.31 14.34 12.24
C LEU A 166 3.49 15.78 11.72
N ARG A 167 4.75 16.22 11.63
CA ARG A 167 5.17 17.54 11.13
C ARG A 167 6.63 17.50 10.71
N LYS A 168 7.13 18.54 10.09
CA LYS A 168 8.55 18.69 9.75
C LYS A 168 9.48 18.26 10.89
N GLY A 169 10.50 17.46 10.57
CA GLY A 169 11.54 16.97 11.48
C GLY A 169 11.10 15.76 12.34
N VAL A 170 9.92 15.21 12.11
CA VAL A 170 9.43 14.05 12.88
C VAL A 170 9.89 12.75 12.24
N VAL A 171 10.50 11.89 13.08
CA VAL A 171 10.70 10.47 12.80
C VAL A 171 9.51 9.70 13.36
N PHE A 172 9.00 8.74 12.64
CA PHE A 172 7.95 7.83 13.09
C PHE A 172 8.26 6.40 12.70
N VAL A 173 7.71 5.45 13.43
CA VAL A 173 7.70 4.04 13.08
C VAL A 173 6.28 3.57 12.86
N TYR A 174 6.11 2.55 12.04
CA TYR A 174 4.80 1.97 11.82
C TYR A 174 4.88 0.46 11.57
N ALA A 175 3.75 -0.19 11.81
CA ALA A 175 3.52 -1.56 11.41
C ALA A 175 2.10 -1.70 10.88
N SER A 176 1.91 -2.60 9.93
CA SER A 176 0.58 -2.94 9.43
C SER A 176 0.49 -4.41 9.06
N GLU A 177 -0.73 -4.92 9.18
CA GLU A 177 -1.13 -6.27 8.77
C GLU A 177 -2.30 -6.14 7.81
N GLU A 178 -2.23 -6.81 6.67
CA GLU A 178 -3.25 -6.76 5.64
C GLU A 178 -3.58 -8.17 5.13
N ILE A 179 -4.87 -8.50 5.15
CA ILE A 179 -5.41 -9.74 4.60
C ILE A 179 -6.11 -9.41 3.30
N ILE A 180 -5.81 -10.18 2.27
CA ILE A 180 -6.40 -10.06 0.93
C ILE A 180 -7.16 -11.34 0.62
N LEU A 181 -8.45 -11.17 0.30
CA LEU A 181 -9.35 -12.23 -0.15
C LEU A 181 -9.74 -11.95 -1.58
N ARG A 182 -9.98 -12.97 -2.39
CA ARG A 182 -10.39 -12.81 -3.79
C ARG A 182 -11.51 -13.75 -4.19
N SER A 183 -12.17 -13.42 -5.31
CA SER A 183 -13.10 -14.34 -5.94
C SER A 183 -12.36 -15.59 -6.44
N ILE A 184 -13.01 -16.73 -6.32
CA ILE A 184 -12.49 -18.00 -6.83
C ILE A 184 -12.58 -17.97 -8.35
N ILE A 185 -11.45 -18.20 -9.03
CA ILE A 185 -11.42 -18.45 -10.47
C ILE A 185 -11.46 -19.94 -10.66
N LYS A 186 -12.56 -20.46 -11.21
CA LYS A 186 -12.79 -21.91 -11.36
C LYS A 186 -11.74 -22.60 -12.24
N GLU A 187 -11.21 -21.88 -13.25
CA GLU A 187 -10.25 -22.41 -14.21
C GLU A 187 -8.85 -22.58 -13.63
N THR A 188 -8.45 -21.78 -12.65
CA THR A 188 -7.09 -21.79 -12.08
C THR A 188 -7.00 -22.44 -10.71
N GLY A 189 -8.14 -22.79 -10.08
CA GLY A 189 -8.14 -23.43 -8.75
C GLY A 189 -7.62 -22.59 -7.60
N ILE A 190 -7.31 -21.32 -7.84
CA ILE A 190 -6.62 -20.45 -6.89
C ILE A 190 -7.51 -20.15 -5.67
N PRO A 191 -6.97 -20.27 -4.43
CA PRO A 191 -7.76 -20.21 -3.21
C PRO A 191 -8.41 -18.85 -2.95
N PHE A 192 -9.49 -18.83 -2.16
CA PHE A 192 -10.17 -17.62 -1.70
C PHE A 192 -9.27 -16.66 -0.91
N PHE A 193 -8.36 -17.21 -0.11
CA PHE A 193 -7.31 -16.45 0.57
C PHE A 193 -6.17 -16.16 -0.41
N ASP A 194 -5.98 -14.89 -0.78
CA ASP A 194 -5.06 -14.47 -1.81
C ASP A 194 -3.67 -14.15 -1.27
N CYS A 195 -3.61 -13.35 -0.19
CA CYS A 195 -2.34 -12.92 0.38
C CYS A 195 -2.51 -12.42 1.81
N ASN A 196 -1.46 -12.61 2.62
CA ASN A 196 -1.24 -11.89 3.85
C ASN A 196 0.00 -11.01 3.69
N LEU A 197 -0.11 -9.74 4.10
CA LEU A 197 0.93 -8.75 3.93
C LEU A 197 1.27 -8.10 5.26
N PHE A 198 2.42 -8.43 5.82
CA PHE A 198 2.98 -7.74 6.98
C PHE A 198 3.94 -6.65 6.51
N THR A 199 3.84 -5.45 7.09
CA THR A 199 4.76 -4.34 6.82
C THR A 199 5.23 -3.71 8.12
N ALA A 200 6.53 -3.44 8.24
CA ALA A 200 7.09 -2.66 9.34
C ALA A 200 8.13 -1.68 8.81
N GLY A 201 8.05 -0.43 9.24
CA GLY A 201 8.90 0.60 8.66
C GLY A 201 9.14 1.82 9.55
N VAL A 202 10.01 2.68 9.06
CA VAL A 202 10.35 3.97 9.62
C VAL A 202 10.13 5.04 8.56
N GLY A 203 9.66 6.22 8.98
CA GLY A 203 9.49 7.37 8.10
C GLY A 203 10.05 8.63 8.73
N TYR A 204 10.38 9.58 7.86
CA TYR A 204 10.87 10.91 8.23
C TYR A 204 10.21 12.00 7.39
N LEU A 205 9.74 13.05 8.06
CA LEU A 205 9.19 14.24 7.41
C LEU A 205 10.31 15.28 7.28
N PHE A 206 10.89 15.44 6.09
CA PHE A 206 11.89 16.47 5.79
C PHE A 206 11.29 17.88 5.86
N THR A 207 10.07 17.98 5.35
CA THR A 207 9.21 19.17 5.45
C THR A 207 7.79 18.73 5.75
N ASP A 208 6.84 19.63 5.93
CA ASP A 208 5.43 19.27 6.07
C ASP A 208 4.85 18.67 4.76
N ASP A 209 5.55 18.87 3.63
CA ASP A 209 5.13 18.39 2.31
C ASP A 209 6.01 17.27 1.74
N LEU A 210 7.14 16.93 2.37
CA LEU A 210 8.07 15.91 1.87
C LEU A 210 8.34 14.87 2.93
N GLN A 211 7.93 13.63 2.66
CA GLN A 211 8.09 12.47 3.52
C GLN A 211 8.79 11.33 2.78
N LEU A 212 9.68 10.64 3.47
CA LEU A 212 10.30 9.41 3.00
C LEU A 212 10.01 8.29 3.99
N GLU A 213 9.60 7.13 3.48
CA GLU A 213 9.40 5.91 4.25
C GLU A 213 10.31 4.80 3.73
N LEU A 214 10.89 4.04 4.64
CA LEU A 214 11.63 2.80 4.38
C LEU A 214 10.98 1.69 5.20
N ALA A 215 10.60 0.60 4.56
CA ALA A 215 9.94 -0.52 5.22
C ALA A 215 10.47 -1.88 4.76
N TYR A 216 10.35 -2.85 5.64
CA TYR A 216 10.35 -4.26 5.32
C TYR A 216 8.93 -4.73 5.10
N VAL A 217 8.72 -5.49 4.04
CA VAL A 217 7.43 -6.12 3.71
C VAL A 217 7.65 -7.62 3.60
N ASN A 218 6.75 -8.39 4.19
CA ASN A 218 6.67 -9.84 4.02
C ASN A 218 5.27 -10.15 3.48
N ALA A 219 5.21 -10.76 2.31
CA ALA A 219 3.98 -11.23 1.70
C ALA A 219 3.98 -12.77 1.70
N TYR A 220 2.95 -13.36 2.28
CA TYR A 220 2.66 -14.79 2.17
C TYR A 220 1.52 -14.97 1.17
N ILE A 221 1.79 -15.74 0.11
CA ILE A 221 0.87 -15.95 -1.01
C ILE A 221 0.71 -17.47 -1.20
N PRO A 222 -0.45 -18.03 -0.83
CA PRO A 222 -0.69 -19.45 -1.03
C PRO A 222 -0.75 -19.79 -2.53
N ARG A 223 -0.16 -20.91 -2.89
CA ARG A 223 -0.16 -21.49 -4.25
C ARG A 223 -0.50 -22.98 -4.19
N ASP A 224 -0.97 -23.53 -5.28
CA ASP A 224 -1.34 -24.94 -5.34
C ASP A 224 -0.14 -25.90 -5.20
N ASP A 225 1.00 -25.53 -5.79
CA ASP A 225 2.20 -26.38 -5.79
C ASP A 225 3.11 -26.09 -4.58
N ALA A 226 3.49 -24.82 -4.39
CA ALA A 226 4.36 -24.37 -3.31
C ALA A 226 4.02 -22.94 -2.94
N ASP A 227 3.78 -22.69 -1.67
CA ASP A 227 3.51 -21.34 -1.17
C ASP A 227 4.65 -20.38 -1.52
N GLU A 228 4.30 -19.15 -1.82
CA GLU A 228 5.24 -18.09 -2.17
C GLU A 228 5.41 -17.13 -0.99
N ILE A 229 6.66 -16.77 -0.70
CA ILE A 229 7.01 -15.75 0.27
C ILE A 229 7.83 -14.67 -0.41
N ASP A 230 7.29 -13.46 -0.44
CA ASP A 230 8.01 -12.30 -0.90
C ASP A 230 8.54 -11.47 0.26
N ASN A 231 9.86 -11.30 0.29
CA ASN A 231 10.51 -10.41 1.23
C ASN A 231 10.96 -9.15 0.47
N ALA A 232 10.38 -8.01 0.80
CA ALA A 232 10.67 -6.78 0.09
C ALA A 232 11.24 -5.69 1.01
N ILE A 233 12.13 -4.88 0.44
CA ILE A 233 12.41 -3.55 0.96
C ILE A 233 11.58 -2.55 0.14
N SER A 234 10.75 -1.79 0.85
CA SER A 234 9.89 -0.76 0.26
C SER A 234 10.44 0.62 0.55
N LEU A 235 10.49 1.45 -0.49
CA LEU A 235 10.87 2.87 -0.42
C LEU A 235 9.74 3.69 -1.00
N THR A 236 9.12 4.57 -0.17
CA THR A 236 8.03 5.46 -0.58
C THR A 236 8.41 6.91 -0.35
N LEU A 237 8.31 7.72 -1.39
CA LEU A 237 8.51 9.17 -1.34
C LEU A 237 7.17 9.87 -1.55
N THR A 238 6.66 10.55 -0.52
CA THR A 238 5.42 11.31 -0.61
C THR A 238 5.71 12.80 -0.71
N ILE A 239 5.13 13.45 -1.73
CA ILE A 239 5.27 14.87 -2.01
C ILE A 239 3.87 15.51 -2.03
N ASN A 240 3.60 16.35 -1.02
CA ASN A 240 2.35 17.09 -0.93
C ASN A 240 2.47 18.42 -1.69
N ASN A 241 1.39 18.81 -2.36
CA ASN A 241 1.20 20.13 -2.99
C ASN A 241 2.31 20.54 -3.99
N LEU A 242 2.96 19.58 -4.66
CA LEU A 242 4.05 19.85 -5.60
C LEU A 242 3.67 20.88 -6.68
N LEU A 243 2.48 20.79 -7.27
CA LEU A 243 2.04 21.69 -8.34
C LEU A 243 1.88 23.16 -7.90
N GLN A 244 1.53 23.41 -6.63
CA GLN A 244 1.49 24.78 -6.11
C GLN A 244 2.89 25.39 -6.00
N LYS A 245 3.87 24.60 -5.58
CA LYS A 245 5.27 25.04 -5.46
C LYS A 245 5.92 25.28 -6.83
N VAL A 246 5.65 24.39 -7.79
CA VAL A 246 6.13 24.55 -9.16
C VAL A 246 5.49 25.78 -9.82
N GLY A 247 4.18 25.98 -9.64
CA GLY A 247 3.48 27.18 -10.14
C GLY A 247 4.08 28.50 -9.61
N SER A 248 4.42 28.54 -8.32
CA SER A 248 5.09 29.73 -7.73
C SER A 248 6.51 29.98 -8.24
N LEU A 249 7.23 28.93 -8.65
CA LEU A 249 8.58 29.05 -9.23
C LEU A 249 8.54 29.60 -10.67
N PHE A 250 7.42 29.39 -11.39
CA PHE A 250 7.25 29.87 -12.77
C PHE A 250 6.45 31.17 -12.88
N GLY A 251 6.24 31.91 -11.78
CA GLY A 251 5.73 33.29 -11.82
C GLY A 251 4.21 33.45 -11.81
N GLY A 252 3.48 32.44 -11.36
CA GLY A 252 2.05 32.59 -11.03
C GLY A 252 1.87 32.96 -9.56
N GLU A 253 1.71 34.25 -9.24
CA GLU A 253 1.19 34.62 -7.93
C GLU A 253 -0.21 34.01 -7.77
N PRO A 254 -0.53 33.36 -6.64
CA PRO A 254 -1.89 32.92 -6.38
C PRO A 254 -2.78 34.16 -6.29
N GLU A 255 -3.80 34.24 -7.13
CA GLU A 255 -4.85 35.25 -7.06
C GLU A 255 -5.51 35.13 -5.67
N VAL A 256 -5.21 36.08 -4.79
CA VAL A 256 -5.86 36.19 -3.49
C VAL A 256 -7.29 36.68 -3.76
N VAL A 257 -8.24 35.76 -3.77
CA VAL A 257 -9.66 36.11 -3.76
C VAL A 257 -9.96 36.60 -2.34
N GLU A 258 -10.02 37.91 -2.14
CA GLU A 258 -10.55 38.50 -0.92
C GLU A 258 -12.04 38.13 -0.82
N PRO A 259 -12.52 37.65 0.34
CA PRO A 259 -13.94 37.44 0.54
C PRO A 259 -14.65 38.81 0.67
N GLU A 260 -15.68 39.05 -0.17
CA GLU A 260 -16.67 40.12 0.02
C GLU A 260 -17.58 39.86 1.23
#